data_7420713ce352b10a7b2d50747696a13f
#
_entry.id   7420713ce352b10a7b2d50747696a13f
#
_cell.length_a   1.000
_cell.length_b   1.000
_cell.length_c   1.000
_cell.angle_alpha   90.00
_cell.angle_beta   90.00
_cell.angle_gamma   90.00
#
_symmetry.space_group_name_H-M   'P 1'
#
loop_
_entity.id
_entity.type
_entity.pdbx_description
1 polymer ?
#
loop_
_entity_poly.entity_id
_entity_poly.type
_entity_poly.pdbx_seq_one_letter_code
_entity_poly.pdbx_strand_id
1 'polypeptide(L)'
;MAETLRALRCELPRPPTGWSHDQRRRALHPVSTLPPGYPVEPPPTGYPAFGYDGVPPAYGPPPAYGPPPGYGPPPGYGPPPGYGPPPGYGPPPGYGPPPGSQYGPPLAPGAVKPGIIPLRPLTLSDIFNGAVGYIRTNPKATLGLTAIVVVIMQVITLAATLGPLAAYGRFSTAEPDELSGGVVAAWLASIGGGALLSWLGGMLLSGMLTVVVGRAVFGSPITIGEAWAKVRGRLLTLIGLAMLEAVGVVALVGLMIVILVGVAAVANGAAAVLLGFPLLLLVGVLLAYLYTVLLFAPVLIVLERLPLVDAITRSFALVRNGFWRVFGIRLLAALVVGVVGGAISAPFSLVGQILVGVAGSTTMLLVGTTLSSIGGAVSQIITAPFTAGVVVLLYTDRRMRAEAFDLVLQTGATGGPAAVASTDNLWLTRPY
;
A
#
# COMPACT_ATOMS: atom_id res chain seq x y z
N MET A 1 18.07 -17.74 32.62
CA MET A 1 17.26 -16.81 31.83
C MET A 1 16.18 -16.10 32.69
N ALA A 2 16.13 -16.33 33.99
CA ALA A 2 15.22 -15.66 34.91
C ALA A 2 15.90 -14.60 35.82
N GLU A 3 17.22 -14.51 35.81
CA GLU A 3 17.96 -13.53 36.65
C GLU A 3 18.32 -12.24 35.96
N THR A 4 18.30 -12.18 34.61
CA THR A 4 18.64 -10.96 33.82
C THR A 4 17.49 -9.96 33.71
N LEU A 5 16.27 -10.29 34.09
CA LEU A 5 15.10 -9.40 34.07
C LEU A 5 14.85 -8.60 35.35
N ARG A 6 15.70 -8.80 36.41
CA ARG A 6 15.61 -8.02 37.65
C ARG A 6 16.46 -6.74 37.67
N ALA A 7 17.33 -6.52 36.72
CA ALA A 7 18.30 -5.42 36.74
C ALA A 7 17.85 -4.13 35.98
N LEU A 8 16.63 -4.06 35.43
CA LEU A 8 16.11 -2.89 34.73
C LEU A 8 14.86 -2.28 35.40
N ARG A 9 14.79 -2.33 36.71
CA ARG A 9 13.85 -1.49 37.47
C ARG A 9 14.57 -0.16 37.73
N CYS A 10 14.35 0.84 36.84
CA CYS A 10 14.79 2.23 37.10
C CYS A 10 14.37 2.65 38.51
N GLU A 11 15.33 2.88 39.39
CA GLU A 11 15.14 3.52 40.69
C GLU A 11 14.70 4.97 40.45
N LEU A 12 13.40 5.22 40.58
CA LEU A 12 12.90 6.57 40.83
C LEU A 12 13.37 6.99 42.21
N PRO A 13 14.05 8.15 42.37
CA PRO A 13 14.47 8.63 43.70
C PRO A 13 13.26 8.79 44.57
N ARG A 14 13.30 8.17 45.77
CA ARG A 14 12.25 8.32 46.83
C ARG A 14 12.23 9.76 47.29
N PRO A 15 11.05 10.42 47.37
CA PRO A 15 10.96 11.76 47.92
C PRO A 15 11.37 11.78 49.42
N PRO A 16 12.02 12.85 49.89
CA PRO A 16 12.44 12.94 51.26
C PRO A 16 11.27 12.90 52.25
N THR A 17 11.45 12.22 53.36
CA THR A 17 10.48 12.11 54.48
C THR A 17 10.31 13.48 55.14
N GLY A 18 9.14 14.13 54.93
CA GLY A 18 8.82 15.41 55.55
C GLY A 18 7.92 16.35 54.73
N TRP A 19 7.47 15.93 53.54
CA TRP A 19 6.60 16.79 52.72
C TRP A 19 5.14 16.75 53.17
N SER A 20 4.54 17.95 53.32
CA SER A 20 3.11 18.11 53.60
C SER A 20 2.24 17.66 52.41
N HIS A 21 0.98 17.31 52.71
CA HIS A 21 0.01 16.79 51.71
C HIS A 21 -0.21 17.76 50.53
N ASP A 22 0.00 19.05 50.69
CA ASP A 22 -0.18 20.09 49.70
C ASP A 22 1.03 20.18 48.74
N GLN A 23 2.22 19.88 49.23
CA GLN A 23 3.46 19.82 48.43
C GLN A 23 3.46 18.60 47.48
N ARG A 24 2.83 17.50 47.85
CA ARG A 24 2.67 16.30 47.02
C ARG A 24 1.71 16.54 45.84
N ARG A 25 0.68 17.38 46.00
CA ARG A 25 -0.24 17.73 44.90
C ARG A 25 0.39 18.64 43.85
N ARG A 26 1.33 19.51 44.22
CA ARG A 26 2.02 20.42 43.29
C ARG A 26 3.09 19.72 42.45
N ALA A 27 3.61 18.59 42.88
CA ALA A 27 4.59 17.81 42.11
C ALA A 27 3.98 16.97 40.98
N LEU A 28 2.65 16.83 40.93
CA LEU A 28 1.94 16.00 39.96
C LEU A 28 1.40 16.80 38.74
N HIS A 29 1.55 18.14 38.72
CA HIS A 29 1.20 18.98 37.60
C HIS A 29 2.39 19.89 37.27
N PRO A 30 3.22 19.58 36.25
CA PRO A 30 4.22 20.52 35.76
C PRO A 30 3.50 21.64 35.01
N VAL A 31 3.33 22.79 35.65
CA VAL A 31 3.04 24.06 35.00
C VAL A 31 4.30 24.44 34.22
N SER A 32 4.19 24.58 32.90
CA SER A 32 5.26 25.06 32.01
C SER A 32 5.64 26.48 32.43
N THR A 33 6.72 26.63 33.17
CA THR A 33 7.37 27.94 33.39
C THR A 33 8.40 28.12 32.27
N LEU A 34 8.19 29.13 31.43
CA LEU A 34 9.19 29.68 30.50
C LEU A 34 10.45 30.11 31.26
N PRO A 35 11.65 29.94 30.69
CA PRO A 35 12.87 30.40 31.32
C PRO A 35 12.93 31.95 31.41
N PRO A 36 13.47 32.53 32.48
CA PRO A 36 13.57 33.99 32.63
C PRO A 36 14.67 34.54 31.72
N GLY A 37 14.33 35.50 30.84
CA GLY A 37 15.34 36.18 30.06
C GLY A 37 14.92 36.86 28.77
N TYR A 38 13.66 36.97 28.42
CA TYR A 38 13.25 37.80 27.29
C TYR A 38 12.57 39.10 27.78
N PRO A 39 13.02 40.31 27.33
CA PRO A 39 12.30 41.53 27.60
C PRO A 39 10.97 41.54 26.88
N VAL A 40 9.88 41.72 27.62
CA VAL A 40 8.55 41.95 27.08
C VAL A 40 8.51 43.39 26.62
N GLU A 41 8.51 43.63 25.32
CA GLU A 41 8.17 44.94 24.74
C GLU A 41 6.69 45.23 24.99
N PRO A 42 6.34 46.44 25.52
CA PRO A 42 4.93 46.81 25.67
C PRO A 42 4.32 47.11 24.29
N PRO A 43 3.03 46.81 24.08
CA PRO A 43 2.38 47.08 22.81
C PRO A 43 2.35 48.59 22.52
N PRO A 44 2.52 49.01 21.25
CA PRO A 44 2.50 50.40 20.88
C PRO A 44 1.11 51.00 21.11
N THR A 45 1.01 51.95 22.03
CA THR A 45 -0.14 52.82 22.22
C THR A 45 -0.14 53.85 21.10
N GLY A 46 -1.20 53.88 20.30
CA GLY A 46 -1.45 55.00 19.41
C GLY A 46 -2.00 54.65 18.04
N TYR A 47 -3.26 54.29 17.96
CA TYR A 47 -4.06 54.56 16.76
C TYR A 47 -5.21 55.50 17.15
N PRO A 48 -5.37 56.64 16.45
CA PRO A 48 -6.50 57.54 16.68
C PRO A 48 -7.77 56.88 16.23
N ALA A 49 -8.79 56.91 17.09
CA ALA A 49 -10.15 56.51 16.77
C ALA A 49 -10.70 57.47 15.71
N PHE A 50 -10.88 56.98 14.49
CA PHE A 50 -11.74 57.62 13.50
C PHE A 50 -13.16 57.20 13.77
N GLY A 51 -13.98 58.14 14.24
CA GLY A 51 -15.42 58.06 14.28
C GLY A 51 -15.97 57.92 12.85
N TYR A 52 -16.64 56.83 12.57
CA TYR A 52 -17.49 56.67 11.38
C TYR A 52 -18.95 56.83 11.82
N ASP A 53 -19.39 58.09 11.87
CA ASP A 53 -20.80 58.43 11.67
C ASP A 53 -21.01 58.60 10.16
N GLY A 54 -21.66 57.64 9.53
CA GLY A 54 -22.04 57.72 8.12
C GLY A 54 -22.38 56.35 7.55
N VAL A 55 -23.65 56.01 7.66
CA VAL A 55 -24.24 54.87 6.93
C VAL A 55 -24.16 55.17 5.44
N PRO A 56 -23.45 54.38 4.58
CA PRO A 56 -23.51 54.58 3.15
C PRO A 56 -24.87 54.14 2.62
N PRO A 57 -25.44 54.82 1.60
CA PRO A 57 -26.70 54.41 1.01
C PRO A 57 -26.61 53.01 0.41
N ALA A 58 -27.59 52.18 0.72
CA ALA A 58 -27.76 50.83 0.18
C ALA A 58 -27.87 50.92 -1.35
N TYR A 59 -26.83 50.38 -2.06
CA TYR A 59 -26.97 50.06 -3.47
C TYR A 59 -27.90 48.83 -3.55
N GLY A 60 -29.07 49.05 -4.10
CA GLY A 60 -30.02 47.99 -4.46
C GLY A 60 -29.41 47.08 -5.54
N PRO A 61 -29.80 45.80 -5.59
CA PRO A 61 -29.33 44.89 -6.62
C PRO A 61 -29.69 45.42 -8.02
N PRO A 62 -28.83 45.22 -9.04
CA PRO A 62 -29.14 45.60 -10.41
C PRO A 62 -30.40 44.84 -10.88
N PRO A 63 -31.20 45.44 -11.79
CA PRO A 63 -32.41 44.81 -12.29
C PRO A 63 -32.09 43.49 -12.95
N ALA A 64 -32.82 42.44 -12.53
CA ALA A 64 -32.70 41.10 -13.11
C ALA A 64 -33.07 41.15 -14.59
N TYR A 65 -32.13 40.81 -15.46
CA TYR A 65 -32.42 40.48 -16.85
C TYR A 65 -33.22 39.19 -16.86
N GLY A 66 -34.51 39.28 -17.11
CA GLY A 66 -35.37 38.13 -17.38
C GLY A 66 -34.96 37.43 -18.69
N PRO A 67 -35.24 36.12 -18.82
CA PRO A 67 -34.93 35.40 -20.07
C PRO A 67 -35.78 36.01 -21.22
N PRO A 68 -35.25 35.99 -22.47
CA PRO A 68 -35.93 36.51 -23.62
C PRO A 68 -37.27 35.76 -23.85
N PRO A 69 -38.34 36.44 -24.28
CA PRO A 69 -39.63 35.81 -24.55
C PRO A 69 -39.50 34.93 -25.80
N GLY A 70 -39.78 33.62 -25.71
CA GLY A 70 -39.98 32.79 -26.86
C GLY A 70 -39.59 31.32 -26.81
N TYR A 71 -38.98 30.79 -25.72
CA TYR A 71 -38.68 29.36 -25.60
C TYR A 71 -39.23 28.79 -24.29
N GLY A 72 -40.52 28.50 -24.29
CA GLY A 72 -41.16 27.65 -23.30
C GLY A 72 -41.19 26.19 -23.86
N PRO A 73 -41.19 25.18 -22.99
CA PRO A 73 -41.35 23.80 -23.42
C PRO A 73 -42.73 23.58 -24.08
N PRO A 74 -42.83 22.68 -25.08
CA PRO A 74 -44.09 22.41 -25.74
C PRO A 74 -45.17 21.91 -24.75
N PRO A 75 -46.42 22.27 -24.93
CA PRO A 75 -47.51 21.79 -24.06
C PRO A 75 -47.75 20.30 -24.34
N GLY A 76 -47.64 19.43 -23.30
CA GLY A 76 -48.11 18.07 -23.41
C GLY A 76 -47.38 16.99 -22.62
N TYR A 77 -46.28 17.27 -21.93
CA TYR A 77 -45.60 16.25 -21.08
C TYR A 77 -45.33 16.79 -19.69
N GLY A 78 -46.37 16.83 -18.84
CA GLY A 78 -46.24 16.95 -17.39
C GLY A 78 -46.28 15.56 -16.73
N PRO A 79 -45.59 15.35 -15.59
CA PRO A 79 -45.71 14.09 -14.85
C PRO A 79 -47.14 13.88 -14.38
N PRO A 80 -47.64 12.63 -14.29
CA PRO A 80 -48.97 12.32 -13.86
C PRO A 80 -49.25 12.85 -12.44
N PRO A 81 -50.48 13.34 -12.14
CA PRO A 81 -50.86 13.80 -10.81
C PRO A 81 -50.92 12.61 -9.84
N GLY A 82 -50.14 12.65 -8.76
CA GLY A 82 -50.33 11.69 -7.66
C GLY A 82 -49.09 11.25 -6.89
N TYR A 83 -47.84 11.60 -7.26
CA TYR A 83 -46.67 11.25 -6.50
C TYR A 83 -45.75 12.46 -6.28
N GLY A 84 -46.15 13.30 -5.32
CA GLY A 84 -45.29 14.30 -4.71
C GLY A 84 -44.82 13.81 -3.35
N PRO A 85 -43.57 14.16 -2.92
CA PRO A 85 -43.12 13.85 -1.57
C PRO A 85 -44.02 14.57 -0.53
N PRO A 86 -44.20 13.95 0.66
CA PRO A 86 -45.05 14.55 1.70
C PRO A 86 -44.54 15.95 2.12
N PRO A 87 -45.43 16.90 2.45
CA PRO A 87 -45.02 18.22 2.91
C PRO A 87 -44.34 18.12 4.28
N GLY A 88 -43.10 18.58 4.39
CA GLY A 88 -42.39 18.71 5.67
C GLY A 88 -40.91 18.42 5.72
N TYR A 89 -40.28 17.87 4.67
CA TYR A 89 -38.85 17.61 4.64
C TYR A 89 -38.19 18.17 3.38
N GLY A 90 -38.01 19.47 3.33
CA GLY A 90 -37.10 20.13 2.41
C GLY A 90 -35.80 20.49 3.12
N PRO A 91 -34.62 20.43 2.44
CA PRO A 91 -33.38 20.93 3.02
C PRO A 91 -33.49 22.45 3.29
N PRO A 92 -32.84 22.97 4.34
CA PRO A 92 -32.86 24.40 4.64
C PRO A 92 -32.32 25.22 3.46
N PRO A 93 -32.88 26.42 3.19
CA PRO A 93 -32.38 27.28 2.10
C PRO A 93 -30.98 27.77 2.41
N GLY A 94 -30.01 27.49 1.52
CA GLY A 94 -28.66 28.06 1.61
C GLY A 94 -27.47 27.17 1.25
N TYR A 95 -27.61 25.87 1.07
CA TYR A 95 -26.49 24.98 0.72
C TYR A 95 -26.83 24.10 -0.49
N GLY A 96 -26.69 24.65 -1.68
CA GLY A 96 -26.58 23.87 -2.91
C GLY A 96 -25.13 23.49 -3.18
N PRO A 97 -24.84 22.29 -3.76
CA PRO A 97 -23.48 21.94 -4.15
C PRO A 97 -23.00 22.87 -5.27
N PRO A 98 -21.69 23.23 -5.27
CA PRO A 98 -21.14 24.06 -6.35
C PRO A 98 -21.26 23.34 -7.70
N PRO A 99 -21.51 24.08 -8.81
CA PRO A 99 -21.62 23.50 -10.13
C PRO A 99 -20.24 22.93 -10.55
N GLY A 100 -20.15 21.63 -10.76
CA GLY A 100 -18.94 20.97 -11.31
C GLY A 100 -18.49 19.66 -10.68
N SER A 101 -19.11 19.15 -9.61
CA SER A 101 -18.71 17.87 -9.00
C SER A 101 -19.74 16.76 -9.29
N GLN A 102 -19.72 16.24 -10.51
CA GLN A 102 -20.37 14.97 -10.83
C GLN A 102 -19.40 13.82 -10.66
N TYR A 103 -19.85 12.77 -9.99
CA TYR A 103 -19.32 11.43 -9.76
C TYR A 103 -18.74 11.17 -8.37
N GLY A 104 -19.61 10.70 -7.50
CA GLY A 104 -19.30 9.95 -6.28
C GLY A 104 -20.57 9.76 -5.46
N PRO A 105 -20.79 8.61 -4.80
CA PRO A 105 -21.90 8.48 -3.85
C PRO A 105 -21.80 9.59 -2.79
N PRO A 106 -22.94 10.10 -2.26
CA PRO A 106 -22.94 11.21 -1.31
C PRO A 106 -22.05 10.86 -0.11
N LEU A 107 -21.03 11.69 0.11
CA LEU A 107 -20.16 11.59 1.27
C LEU A 107 -21.01 11.87 2.52
N ALA A 108 -20.85 11.05 3.56
CA ALA A 108 -21.42 11.37 4.86
C ALA A 108 -21.04 12.80 5.24
N PRO A 109 -21.99 13.61 5.80
CA PRO A 109 -21.71 14.99 6.17
C PRO A 109 -20.49 15.04 7.10
N GLY A 110 -19.39 15.70 6.67
CA GLY A 110 -18.18 15.87 7.46
C GLY A 110 -16.94 15.13 6.98
N ALA A 111 -16.97 14.25 5.98
CA ALA A 111 -15.77 13.57 5.47
C ALA A 111 -15.02 14.45 4.46
N VAL A 112 -13.93 15.07 4.90
CA VAL A 112 -12.99 15.78 4.01
C VAL A 112 -12.27 14.75 3.14
N LYS A 113 -12.28 14.95 1.80
CA LYS A 113 -11.58 14.10 0.82
C LYS A 113 -10.55 14.94 0.07
N PRO A 114 -9.35 15.15 0.64
CA PRO A 114 -8.33 15.96 -0.01
C PRO A 114 -7.68 15.28 -1.22
N GLY A 115 -7.69 13.94 -1.26
CA GLY A 115 -7.11 13.13 -2.32
C GLY A 115 -8.02 11.97 -2.75
N ILE A 116 -7.44 10.78 -2.88
CA ILE A 116 -8.13 9.59 -3.41
C ILE A 116 -9.07 8.91 -2.42
N ILE A 117 -8.92 9.14 -1.11
CA ILE A 117 -9.69 8.49 -0.04
C ILE A 117 -10.32 9.50 0.92
N PRO A 118 -11.48 9.17 1.55
CA PRO A 118 -12.02 9.95 2.65
C PRO A 118 -11.17 9.79 3.91
N LEU A 119 -11.03 10.87 4.71
CA LEU A 119 -10.26 10.85 5.97
C LEU A 119 -11.11 10.30 7.12
N ARG A 120 -11.45 9.03 7.02
CA ARG A 120 -12.16 8.23 8.02
C ARG A 120 -11.75 6.76 7.86
N PRO A 121 -11.99 5.89 8.85
CA PRO A 121 -11.76 4.45 8.69
C PRO A 121 -12.40 3.93 7.40
N LEU A 122 -11.58 3.29 6.56
CA LEU A 122 -11.94 2.94 5.20
C LEU A 122 -12.85 1.71 5.17
N THR A 123 -13.82 1.72 4.24
CA THR A 123 -14.57 0.53 3.85
C THR A 123 -13.80 -0.27 2.81
N LEU A 124 -14.23 -1.51 2.51
CA LEU A 124 -13.66 -2.31 1.42
C LEU A 124 -13.75 -1.56 0.08
N SER A 125 -14.90 -0.94 -0.20
CA SER A 125 -15.12 -0.15 -1.40
C SER A 125 -14.18 1.05 -1.49
N ASP A 126 -13.94 1.75 -0.37
CA ASP A 126 -13.00 2.88 -0.33
C ASP A 126 -11.57 2.45 -0.66
N ILE A 127 -11.13 1.27 -0.17
CA ILE A 127 -9.81 0.71 -0.44
C ILE A 127 -9.66 0.37 -1.93
N PHE A 128 -10.63 -0.35 -2.52
CA PHE A 128 -10.56 -0.78 -3.92
C PHE A 128 -10.70 0.41 -4.88
N ASN A 129 -11.66 1.31 -4.63
CA ASN A 129 -11.83 2.52 -5.44
C ASN A 129 -10.62 3.46 -5.32
N GLY A 130 -10.03 3.58 -4.13
CA GLY A 130 -8.80 4.33 -3.91
C GLY A 130 -7.62 3.72 -4.64
N ALA A 131 -7.49 2.36 -4.65
CA ALA A 131 -6.44 1.66 -5.37
C ALA A 131 -6.56 1.80 -6.91
N VAL A 132 -7.75 1.98 -7.45
CA VAL A 132 -7.94 2.33 -8.88
C VAL A 132 -7.75 3.84 -9.06
N GLY A 133 -8.22 4.64 -8.12
CA GLY A 133 -8.19 6.11 -8.17
C GLY A 133 -6.78 6.67 -8.31
N TYR A 134 -5.80 6.19 -7.53
CA TYR A 134 -4.42 6.72 -7.62
C TYR A 134 -3.75 6.38 -8.97
N ILE A 135 -4.09 5.23 -9.57
CA ILE A 135 -3.59 4.87 -10.90
C ILE A 135 -4.12 5.87 -11.95
N ARG A 136 -5.41 6.23 -11.85
CA ARG A 136 -6.05 7.19 -12.75
C ARG A 136 -5.53 8.62 -12.57
N THR A 137 -5.19 9.01 -11.35
CA THR A 137 -4.69 10.37 -11.08
C THR A 137 -3.25 10.58 -11.56
N ASN A 138 -2.41 9.54 -11.55
CA ASN A 138 -1.02 9.64 -11.98
C ASN A 138 -0.57 8.40 -12.79
N PRO A 139 -1.17 8.15 -13.98
CA PRO A 139 -0.90 6.94 -14.76
C PRO A 139 0.55 6.87 -15.26
N LYS A 140 1.17 8.01 -15.62
CA LYS A 140 2.56 8.05 -16.08
C LYS A 140 3.54 7.58 -15.02
N ALA A 141 3.36 8.01 -13.75
CA ALA A 141 4.24 7.59 -12.68
C ALA A 141 3.94 6.15 -12.24
N THR A 142 2.67 5.73 -12.18
CA THR A 142 2.29 4.37 -11.73
C THR A 142 2.59 3.30 -12.77
N LEU A 143 1.97 3.39 -13.94
CA LEU A 143 2.12 2.38 -15.00
C LEU A 143 3.50 2.45 -15.65
N GLY A 144 4.05 3.67 -15.87
CA GLY A 144 5.37 3.85 -16.46
C GLY A 144 6.48 3.26 -15.57
N LEU A 145 6.45 3.56 -14.26
CA LEU A 145 7.38 2.97 -13.31
C LEU A 145 7.25 1.44 -13.28
N THR A 146 6.02 0.94 -13.19
CA THR A 146 5.77 -0.50 -13.15
C THR A 146 6.26 -1.17 -14.43
N ALA A 147 5.99 -0.58 -15.60
CA ALA A 147 6.45 -1.12 -16.88
C ALA A 147 7.98 -1.23 -16.94
N ILE A 148 8.71 -0.18 -16.53
CA ILE A 148 10.17 -0.20 -16.54
C ILE A 148 10.70 -1.35 -15.65
N VAL A 149 10.23 -1.44 -14.41
CA VAL A 149 10.72 -2.46 -13.46
C VAL A 149 10.31 -3.86 -13.92
N VAL A 150 9.05 -4.05 -14.32
CA VAL A 150 8.54 -5.36 -14.77
C VAL A 150 9.28 -5.85 -16.02
N VAL A 151 9.51 -4.99 -17.02
CA VAL A 151 10.25 -5.39 -18.21
C VAL A 151 11.68 -5.80 -17.88
N ILE A 152 12.38 -5.05 -17.02
CA ILE A 152 13.73 -5.40 -16.59
C ILE A 152 13.71 -6.77 -15.88
N MET A 153 12.79 -6.97 -14.93
CA MET A 153 12.68 -8.23 -14.18
C MET A 153 12.30 -9.40 -15.10
N GLN A 154 11.43 -9.15 -16.08
CA GLN A 154 11.02 -10.18 -17.02
C GLN A 154 12.16 -10.60 -17.96
N VAL A 155 12.99 -9.67 -18.40
CA VAL A 155 14.21 -9.98 -19.17
C VAL A 155 15.19 -10.81 -18.34
N ILE A 156 15.42 -10.44 -17.07
CA ILE A 156 16.27 -11.19 -16.15
C ILE A 156 15.74 -12.62 -15.95
N THR A 157 14.44 -12.75 -15.66
CA THR A 157 13.81 -14.06 -15.45
C THR A 157 13.85 -14.92 -16.71
N LEU A 158 13.60 -14.32 -17.85
CA LEU A 158 13.65 -15.00 -19.14
C LEU A 158 15.09 -15.49 -19.45
N ALA A 159 16.09 -14.63 -19.23
CA ALA A 159 17.50 -15.00 -19.39
C ALA A 159 17.90 -16.13 -18.43
N ALA A 160 17.45 -16.09 -17.16
CA ALA A 160 17.70 -17.14 -16.18
C ALA A 160 17.03 -18.47 -16.58
N THR A 161 15.87 -18.43 -17.22
CA THR A 161 15.15 -19.64 -17.67
C THR A 161 15.73 -20.20 -18.98
N LEU A 162 16.01 -19.34 -19.94
CA LEU A 162 16.45 -19.74 -21.28
C LEU A 162 17.96 -19.95 -21.38
N GLY A 163 18.77 -19.30 -20.52
CA GLY A 163 20.22 -19.42 -20.53
C GLY A 163 20.71 -20.88 -20.39
N PRO A 164 20.31 -21.59 -19.34
CA PRO A 164 20.64 -23.02 -19.17
C PRO A 164 20.06 -23.89 -20.30
N LEU A 165 18.83 -23.61 -20.74
CA LEU A 165 18.20 -24.34 -21.83
C LEU A 165 18.98 -24.19 -23.15
N ALA A 166 19.50 -23.01 -23.46
CA ALA A 166 20.33 -22.77 -24.62
C ALA A 166 21.71 -23.42 -24.50
N ALA A 167 22.29 -23.46 -23.27
CA ALA A 167 23.63 -23.99 -23.03
C ALA A 167 23.67 -25.53 -23.00
N TYR A 168 22.65 -26.17 -22.40
CA TYR A 168 22.67 -27.61 -22.12
C TYR A 168 21.60 -28.40 -22.88
N GLY A 169 20.78 -27.74 -23.72
CA GLY A 169 19.69 -28.39 -24.45
C GLY A 169 18.48 -28.73 -23.56
N ARG A 170 17.67 -29.67 -24.02
CA ARG A 170 16.44 -30.08 -23.33
C ARG A 170 16.74 -31.13 -22.27
N PHE A 171 16.34 -30.93 -21.04
CA PHE A 171 16.35 -31.95 -20.00
C PHE A 171 15.48 -33.18 -20.37
N SER A 172 14.41 -32.98 -21.15
CA SER A 172 13.49 -34.03 -21.56
C SER A 172 14.03 -34.99 -22.64
N THR A 173 15.15 -34.64 -23.29
CA THR A 173 15.81 -35.47 -24.30
C THR A 173 17.15 -36.06 -23.84
N ALA A 174 17.63 -35.63 -22.67
CA ALA A 174 18.85 -36.25 -22.08
C ALA A 174 18.49 -37.56 -21.42
N GLU A 175 19.24 -38.62 -21.73
CA GLU A 175 19.16 -39.86 -20.96
C GLU A 175 19.47 -39.58 -19.51
N PRO A 176 18.82 -40.31 -18.52
CA PRO A 176 19.00 -40.07 -17.10
C PRO A 176 20.49 -40.10 -16.65
N ASP A 177 21.32 -40.85 -17.33
CA ASP A 177 22.75 -40.98 -17.05
C ASP A 177 23.60 -39.80 -17.55
N GLU A 178 23.06 -38.97 -18.47
CA GLU A 178 23.78 -37.79 -19.00
C GLU A 178 23.59 -36.52 -18.13
N LEU A 179 22.64 -36.53 -17.22
CA LEU A 179 22.36 -35.42 -16.32
C LEU A 179 23.41 -35.44 -15.17
N SER A 180 24.59 -34.91 -15.42
CA SER A 180 25.53 -34.72 -14.33
C SER A 180 24.95 -33.83 -13.23
N GLY A 181 25.23 -34.14 -11.96
CA GLY A 181 24.78 -33.34 -10.82
C GLY A 181 25.14 -31.86 -10.96
N GLY A 182 26.22 -31.54 -11.68
CA GLY A 182 26.65 -30.18 -11.99
C GLY A 182 25.68 -29.42 -12.92
N VAL A 183 25.13 -30.09 -13.94
CA VAL A 183 24.14 -29.47 -14.85
C VAL A 183 22.84 -29.15 -14.11
N VAL A 184 22.35 -30.09 -13.28
CA VAL A 184 21.16 -29.89 -12.45
C VAL A 184 21.38 -28.74 -11.46
N ALA A 185 22.54 -28.70 -10.80
CA ALA A 185 22.86 -27.61 -9.86
C ALA A 185 22.94 -26.26 -10.55
N ALA A 186 23.55 -26.17 -11.74
CA ALA A 186 23.61 -24.93 -12.53
C ALA A 186 22.21 -24.43 -12.94
N TRP A 187 21.32 -25.36 -13.30
CA TRP A 187 19.93 -25.05 -13.64
C TRP A 187 19.15 -24.50 -12.44
N LEU A 188 19.24 -25.18 -11.30
CA LEU A 188 18.59 -24.74 -10.07
C LEU A 188 19.15 -23.39 -9.59
N ALA A 189 20.46 -23.19 -9.68
CA ALA A 189 21.08 -21.91 -9.35
C ALA A 189 20.62 -20.77 -10.26
N SER A 190 20.47 -21.03 -11.57
CA SER A 190 20.00 -20.03 -12.52
C SER A 190 18.53 -19.63 -12.26
N ILE A 191 17.63 -20.62 -12.08
CA ILE A 191 16.23 -20.36 -11.78
C ILE A 191 16.09 -19.69 -10.41
N GLY A 192 16.79 -20.19 -9.38
CA GLY A 192 16.78 -19.62 -8.04
C GLY A 192 17.33 -18.20 -8.00
N GLY A 193 18.43 -17.94 -8.72
CA GLY A 193 18.99 -16.59 -8.87
C GLY A 193 18.03 -15.64 -9.59
N GLY A 194 17.41 -16.08 -10.68
CA GLY A 194 16.40 -15.30 -11.39
C GLY A 194 15.17 -14.99 -10.52
N ALA A 195 14.68 -15.98 -9.76
CA ALA A 195 13.59 -15.80 -8.82
C ALA A 195 13.92 -14.81 -7.71
N LEU A 196 15.13 -14.90 -7.14
CA LEU A 196 15.60 -13.97 -6.12
C LEU A 196 15.70 -12.54 -6.66
N LEU A 197 16.27 -12.34 -7.85
CA LEU A 197 16.34 -11.02 -8.47
C LEU A 197 14.95 -10.45 -8.76
N SER A 198 14.00 -11.29 -9.21
CA SER A 198 12.61 -10.89 -9.43
C SER A 198 11.91 -10.52 -8.12
N TRP A 199 12.18 -11.24 -7.04
CA TRP A 199 11.68 -10.92 -5.70
C TRP A 199 12.20 -9.57 -5.20
N LEU A 200 13.50 -9.31 -5.36
CA LEU A 200 14.13 -8.02 -5.02
C LEU A 200 13.55 -6.87 -5.85
N GLY A 201 13.36 -7.09 -7.15
CA GLY A 201 12.72 -6.12 -8.04
C GLY A 201 11.27 -5.82 -7.67
N GLY A 202 10.51 -6.84 -7.28
CA GLY A 202 9.15 -6.71 -6.77
C GLY A 202 9.09 -5.90 -5.46
N MET A 203 10.04 -6.13 -4.54
CA MET A 203 10.14 -5.38 -3.30
C MET A 203 10.48 -3.90 -3.57
N LEU A 204 11.41 -3.64 -4.49
CA LEU A 204 11.75 -2.29 -4.93
C LEU A 204 10.54 -1.58 -5.55
N LEU A 205 9.83 -2.25 -6.46
CA LEU A 205 8.62 -1.73 -7.09
C LEU A 205 7.56 -1.40 -6.04
N SER A 206 7.32 -2.31 -5.09
CA SER A 206 6.39 -2.11 -3.98
C SER A 206 6.76 -0.86 -3.15
N GLY A 207 8.05 -0.68 -2.84
CA GLY A 207 8.55 0.51 -2.14
C GLY A 207 8.31 1.81 -2.91
N MET A 208 8.58 1.83 -4.22
CA MET A 208 8.37 3.01 -5.05
C MET A 208 6.88 3.34 -5.21
N LEU A 209 6.04 2.33 -5.47
CA LEU A 209 4.58 2.51 -5.55
C LEU A 209 3.99 2.95 -4.21
N THR A 210 4.55 2.51 -3.08
CA THR A 210 4.16 2.97 -1.74
C THR A 210 4.29 4.49 -1.60
N VAL A 211 5.39 5.09 -2.10
CA VAL A 211 5.56 6.56 -2.11
C VAL A 211 4.51 7.23 -3.00
N VAL A 212 4.25 6.67 -4.18
CA VAL A 212 3.25 7.22 -5.12
C VAL A 212 1.86 7.21 -4.50
N VAL A 213 1.45 6.10 -3.88
CA VAL A 213 0.15 6.00 -3.17
C VAL A 213 0.10 6.94 -1.97
N GLY A 214 1.16 6.99 -1.17
CA GLY A 214 1.24 7.88 0.00
C GLY A 214 1.03 9.35 -0.36
N ARG A 215 1.57 9.81 -1.50
CA ARG A 215 1.33 11.16 -2.03
C ARG A 215 -0.09 11.33 -2.60
N ALA A 216 -0.62 10.32 -3.27
CA ALA A 216 -1.96 10.35 -3.85
C ALA A 216 -3.05 10.46 -2.76
N VAL A 217 -2.83 9.95 -1.56
CA VAL A 217 -3.73 10.13 -0.40
C VAL A 217 -3.99 11.61 -0.11
N PHE A 218 -2.99 12.46 -0.31
CA PHE A 218 -3.08 13.92 -0.14
C PHE A 218 -3.38 14.68 -1.46
N GLY A 219 -3.64 13.97 -2.56
CA GLY A 219 -3.89 14.59 -3.87
C GLY A 219 -2.65 15.18 -4.54
N SER A 220 -1.44 14.87 -4.06
CA SER A 220 -0.19 15.42 -4.60
C SER A 220 0.38 14.51 -5.70
N PRO A 221 0.62 15.00 -6.93
CA PRO A 221 1.31 14.24 -7.95
C PRO A 221 2.79 14.05 -7.58
N ILE A 222 3.40 12.99 -8.08
CA ILE A 222 4.83 12.72 -7.90
C ILE A 222 5.43 12.19 -9.20
N THR A 223 6.68 12.54 -9.48
CA THR A 223 7.44 12.02 -10.61
C THR A 223 8.16 10.72 -10.24
N ILE A 224 8.53 9.92 -11.27
CA ILE A 224 9.29 8.68 -11.07
C ILE A 224 10.63 8.97 -10.37
N GLY A 225 11.32 10.06 -10.78
CA GLY A 225 12.60 10.46 -10.19
C GLY A 225 12.49 10.83 -8.69
N GLU A 226 11.43 11.54 -8.31
CA GLU A 226 11.17 11.87 -6.90
C GLU A 226 10.83 10.63 -6.06
N ALA A 227 10.03 9.69 -6.61
CA ALA A 227 9.75 8.42 -5.95
C ALA A 227 11.04 7.63 -5.71
N TRP A 228 11.91 7.55 -6.72
CA TRP A 228 13.23 6.93 -6.61
C TRP A 228 14.11 7.60 -5.55
N ALA A 229 14.20 8.94 -5.57
CA ALA A 229 15.01 9.70 -4.61
C ALA A 229 14.61 9.42 -3.16
N LYS A 230 13.32 9.17 -2.89
CA LYS A 230 12.82 8.83 -1.55
C LYS A 230 13.13 7.39 -1.14
N VAL A 231 13.08 6.45 -2.07
CA VAL A 231 13.29 5.01 -1.80
C VAL A 231 14.77 4.66 -1.76
N ARG A 232 15.63 5.30 -2.57
CA ARG A 232 17.07 4.97 -2.67
C ARG A 232 17.79 4.95 -1.31
N GLY A 233 17.43 5.84 -0.38
CA GLY A 233 17.99 5.87 0.97
C GLY A 233 17.53 4.73 1.88
N ARG A 234 16.55 3.91 1.45
CA ARG A 234 15.99 2.77 2.19
C ARG A 234 16.18 1.42 1.49
N LEU A 235 16.91 1.43 0.36
CA LEU A 235 17.14 0.24 -0.45
C LEU A 235 17.77 -0.90 0.34
N LEU A 236 18.78 -0.64 1.15
CA LEU A 236 19.43 -1.66 1.96
C LEU A 236 18.46 -2.31 2.96
N THR A 237 17.57 -1.53 3.56
CA THR A 237 16.56 -2.04 4.49
C THR A 237 15.50 -2.87 3.76
N LEU A 238 15.06 -2.43 2.56
CA LEU A 238 14.13 -3.20 1.72
C LEU A 238 14.76 -4.49 1.20
N ILE A 239 16.01 -4.43 0.75
CA ILE A 239 16.79 -5.62 0.35
C ILE A 239 16.94 -6.56 1.53
N GLY A 240 17.29 -6.05 2.72
CA GLY A 240 17.37 -6.84 3.94
C GLY A 240 16.06 -7.55 4.29
N LEU A 241 14.92 -6.86 4.15
CA LEU A 241 13.59 -7.47 4.33
C LEU A 241 13.34 -8.57 3.29
N ALA A 242 13.57 -8.27 2.01
CA ALA A 242 13.37 -9.23 0.92
C ALA A 242 14.25 -10.48 1.09
N MET A 243 15.51 -10.30 1.49
CA MET A 243 16.43 -11.42 1.78
C MET A 243 15.96 -12.24 2.97
N LEU A 244 15.47 -11.59 4.04
CA LEU A 244 14.92 -12.27 5.21
C LEU A 244 13.70 -13.11 4.84
N GLU A 245 12.78 -12.55 4.05
CA GLU A 245 11.60 -13.27 3.55
C GLU A 245 12.01 -14.44 2.64
N ALA A 246 12.92 -14.22 1.70
CA ALA A 246 13.40 -15.26 0.79
C ALA A 246 14.08 -16.42 1.56
N VAL A 247 14.96 -16.11 2.51
CA VAL A 247 15.59 -17.12 3.37
C VAL A 247 14.55 -17.88 4.19
N GLY A 248 13.55 -17.18 4.76
CA GLY A 248 12.46 -17.82 5.49
C GLY A 248 11.66 -18.80 4.63
N VAL A 249 11.29 -18.40 3.41
CA VAL A 249 10.58 -19.27 2.46
C VAL A 249 11.43 -20.47 2.07
N VAL A 250 12.70 -20.26 1.69
CA VAL A 250 13.64 -21.32 1.30
C VAL A 250 13.86 -22.29 2.45
N ALA A 251 14.01 -21.80 3.69
CA ALA A 251 14.19 -22.65 4.86
C ALA A 251 12.95 -23.53 5.14
N LEU A 252 11.75 -22.95 5.07
CA LEU A 252 10.51 -23.69 5.31
C LEU A 252 10.24 -24.74 4.23
N VAL A 253 10.37 -24.34 2.96
CA VAL A 253 10.16 -25.25 1.82
C VAL A 253 11.27 -26.31 1.77
N GLY A 254 12.53 -25.93 2.00
CA GLY A 254 13.65 -26.83 2.05
C GLY A 254 13.51 -27.87 3.17
N LEU A 255 13.10 -27.43 4.38
CA LEU A 255 12.81 -28.35 5.49
C LEU A 255 11.70 -29.35 5.13
N MET A 256 10.63 -28.87 4.49
CA MET A 256 9.55 -29.73 4.00
C MET A 256 10.08 -30.79 3.03
N ILE A 257 10.88 -30.39 2.05
CA ILE A 257 11.48 -31.32 1.06
C ILE A 257 12.37 -32.35 1.76
N VAL A 258 13.25 -31.93 2.68
CA VAL A 258 14.15 -32.83 3.43
C VAL A 258 13.35 -33.87 4.21
N ILE A 259 12.26 -33.46 4.89
CA ILE A 259 11.36 -34.38 5.61
C ILE A 259 10.75 -35.39 4.65
N LEU A 260 10.21 -34.95 3.50
CA LEU A 260 9.53 -35.84 2.54
C LEU A 260 10.51 -36.83 1.89
N VAL A 261 11.70 -36.38 1.52
CA VAL A 261 12.77 -37.23 0.98
C VAL A 261 13.21 -38.25 2.03
N GLY A 262 13.40 -37.82 3.28
CA GLY A 262 13.77 -38.71 4.39
C GLY A 262 12.71 -39.79 4.63
N VAL A 263 11.43 -39.44 4.64
CA VAL A 263 10.31 -40.41 4.79
C VAL A 263 10.26 -41.38 3.60
N ALA A 264 10.44 -40.87 2.38
CA ALA A 264 10.44 -41.72 1.18
C ALA A 264 11.59 -42.75 1.21
N ALA A 265 12.75 -42.35 1.71
CA ALA A 265 13.95 -43.20 1.81
C ALA A 265 13.83 -44.28 2.90
N VAL A 266 13.25 -43.92 4.06
CA VAL A 266 13.18 -44.85 5.23
C VAL A 266 11.94 -45.74 5.19
N ALA A 267 10.77 -45.21 4.77
CA ALA A 267 9.53 -45.96 4.73
C ALA A 267 9.19 -46.40 3.30
N ASN A 268 8.58 -45.55 2.52
CA ASN A 268 8.28 -45.70 1.09
C ASN A 268 7.68 -44.41 0.51
N GLY A 269 7.57 -44.34 -0.84
CA GLY A 269 6.97 -43.18 -1.51
C GLY A 269 5.49 -42.94 -1.15
N ALA A 270 4.72 -43.96 -0.87
CA ALA A 270 3.30 -43.81 -0.45
C ALA A 270 3.20 -43.10 0.92
N ALA A 271 4.07 -43.44 1.87
CA ALA A 271 4.12 -42.76 3.16
C ALA A 271 4.53 -41.28 3.00
N ALA A 272 5.48 -40.96 2.09
CA ALA A 272 5.85 -39.59 1.78
C ALA A 272 4.70 -38.78 1.15
N VAL A 273 3.91 -39.38 0.27
CA VAL A 273 2.70 -38.75 -0.31
C VAL A 273 1.62 -38.50 0.77
N LEU A 274 1.38 -39.47 1.64
CA LEU A 274 0.37 -39.36 2.71
C LEU A 274 0.75 -38.25 3.72
N LEU A 275 2.02 -38.13 4.09
CA LEU A 275 2.54 -37.06 4.96
C LEU A 275 2.64 -35.73 4.21
N GLY A 276 2.92 -35.79 2.92
CA GLY A 276 3.15 -34.60 2.08
C GLY A 276 1.98 -33.65 2.03
N PHE A 277 0.76 -34.18 1.92
CA PHE A 277 -0.45 -33.34 1.84
C PHE A 277 -0.68 -32.49 3.11
N PRO A 278 -0.71 -33.05 4.33
CA PRO A 278 -0.88 -32.26 5.55
C PRO A 278 0.33 -31.33 5.80
N LEU A 279 1.54 -31.75 5.45
CA LEU A 279 2.74 -30.93 5.61
C LEU A 279 2.72 -29.73 4.64
N LEU A 280 2.32 -29.95 3.38
CA LEU A 280 2.14 -28.87 2.41
C LEU A 280 1.10 -27.86 2.89
N LEU A 281 -0.03 -28.35 3.43
CA LEU A 281 -1.08 -27.48 3.97
C LEU A 281 -0.58 -26.68 5.18
N LEU A 282 0.16 -27.31 6.09
CA LEU A 282 0.76 -26.66 7.26
C LEU A 282 1.73 -25.56 6.83
N VAL A 283 2.67 -25.86 5.93
CA VAL A 283 3.65 -24.90 5.41
C VAL A 283 2.93 -23.77 4.65
N GLY A 284 1.91 -24.10 3.85
CA GLY A 284 1.10 -23.10 3.14
C GLY A 284 0.38 -22.13 4.08
N VAL A 285 -0.25 -22.64 5.15
CA VAL A 285 -0.91 -21.82 6.17
C VAL A 285 0.11 -20.95 6.92
N LEU A 286 1.27 -21.51 7.27
CA LEU A 286 2.34 -20.77 7.94
C LEU A 286 2.89 -19.64 7.05
N LEU A 287 3.13 -19.92 5.77
CA LEU A 287 3.57 -18.92 4.81
C LEU A 287 2.51 -17.82 4.60
N ALA A 288 1.24 -18.19 4.49
CA ALA A 288 0.14 -17.23 4.39
C ALA A 288 0.03 -16.33 5.64
N TYR A 289 0.24 -16.92 6.82
CA TYR A 289 0.30 -16.17 8.08
C TYR A 289 1.48 -15.19 8.10
N LEU A 290 2.70 -15.65 7.82
CA LEU A 290 3.92 -14.83 7.81
C LEU A 290 3.80 -13.71 6.77
N TYR A 291 3.35 -14.02 5.57
CA TYR A 291 3.13 -13.05 4.51
C TYR A 291 2.11 -11.96 4.91
N THR A 292 1.03 -12.35 5.60
CA THR A 292 0.02 -11.39 6.08
C THR A 292 0.58 -10.48 7.18
N VAL A 293 1.35 -11.05 8.10
CA VAL A 293 1.95 -10.30 9.23
C VAL A 293 3.03 -9.34 8.77
N LEU A 294 3.82 -9.72 7.77
CA LEU A 294 4.88 -8.88 7.19
C LEU A 294 4.38 -7.90 6.12
N LEU A 295 3.09 -7.97 5.75
CA LEU A 295 2.50 -7.21 4.65
C LEU A 295 2.79 -5.71 4.69
N PHE A 296 2.79 -5.11 5.88
CA PHE A 296 3.02 -3.68 6.05
C PHE A 296 4.50 -3.30 6.24
N ALA A 297 5.41 -4.27 6.41
CA ALA A 297 6.82 -3.99 6.66
C ALA A 297 7.47 -3.13 5.56
N PRO A 298 7.28 -3.39 4.24
CA PRO A 298 7.81 -2.51 3.19
C PRO A 298 7.26 -1.10 3.27
N VAL A 299 5.97 -0.96 3.59
CA VAL A 299 5.28 0.34 3.71
C VAL A 299 5.85 1.13 4.88
N LEU A 300 6.07 0.49 6.02
CA LEU A 300 6.66 1.07 7.23
C LEU A 300 8.10 1.55 7.02
N ILE A 301 8.91 0.74 6.31
CA ILE A 301 10.29 1.12 5.95
C ILE A 301 10.29 2.39 5.10
N VAL A 302 9.37 2.52 4.16
CA VAL A 302 9.35 3.61 3.18
C VAL A 302 8.66 4.86 3.73
N LEU A 303 7.45 4.74 4.29
CA LEU A 303 6.66 5.90 4.75
C LEU A 303 7.05 6.36 6.16
N GLU A 304 7.18 5.43 7.12
CA GLU A 304 7.57 5.78 8.49
C GLU A 304 9.08 5.84 8.70
N ARG A 305 9.87 5.47 7.69
CA ARG A 305 11.34 5.46 7.69
C ARG A 305 11.94 4.60 8.80
N LEU A 306 11.28 3.50 9.17
CA LEU A 306 11.72 2.62 10.23
C LEU A 306 12.89 1.71 9.81
N PRO A 307 13.78 1.34 10.72
CA PRO A 307 14.74 0.27 10.50
C PRO A 307 14.04 -1.09 10.41
N LEU A 308 14.74 -2.12 9.90
CA LEU A 308 14.19 -3.42 9.57
C LEU A 308 13.41 -4.07 10.74
N VAL A 309 14.03 -4.16 11.90
CA VAL A 309 13.45 -4.85 13.07
C VAL A 309 12.20 -4.11 13.58
N ASP A 310 12.27 -2.77 13.67
CA ASP A 310 11.14 -1.96 14.11
C ASP A 310 9.98 -2.03 13.11
N ALA A 311 10.26 -2.09 11.79
CA ALA A 311 9.25 -2.26 10.76
C ALA A 311 8.53 -3.61 10.88
N ILE A 312 9.25 -4.69 11.14
CA ILE A 312 8.68 -6.04 11.33
C ILE A 312 7.81 -6.07 12.58
N THR A 313 8.33 -5.62 13.72
CA THR A 313 7.59 -5.63 15.00
C THR A 313 6.35 -4.75 14.95
N ARG A 314 6.44 -3.59 14.29
CA ARG A 314 5.31 -2.70 14.10
C ARG A 314 4.28 -3.25 13.11
N SER A 315 4.71 -3.90 12.02
CA SER A 315 3.81 -4.59 11.10
C SER A 315 2.99 -5.67 11.84
N PHE A 316 3.66 -6.49 12.65
CA PHE A 316 3.01 -7.48 13.51
C PHE A 316 1.97 -6.84 14.44
N ALA A 317 2.33 -5.76 15.13
CA ALA A 317 1.44 -5.06 16.06
C ALA A 317 0.18 -4.51 15.36
N LEU A 318 0.32 -3.93 14.15
CA LEU A 318 -0.80 -3.40 13.37
C LEU A 318 -1.72 -4.50 12.84
N VAL A 319 -1.17 -5.66 12.46
CA VAL A 319 -1.95 -6.77 11.91
C VAL A 319 -2.66 -7.57 13.00
N ARG A 320 -2.00 -7.80 14.14
CA ARG A 320 -2.46 -8.71 15.21
C ARG A 320 -3.92 -8.48 15.62
N ASN A 321 -4.33 -7.23 15.83
CA ASN A 321 -5.68 -6.89 16.30
C ASN A 321 -6.73 -6.83 15.18
N GLY A 322 -6.40 -7.23 13.96
CA GLY A 322 -7.31 -7.22 12.81
C GLY A 322 -6.88 -8.16 11.71
N PHE A 323 -6.21 -9.25 12.07
CA PHE A 323 -5.65 -10.23 11.14
C PHE A 323 -6.67 -10.69 10.09
N TRP A 324 -7.84 -11.14 10.50
CA TRP A 324 -8.86 -11.66 9.59
C TRP A 324 -9.35 -10.61 8.57
N ARG A 325 -9.43 -9.36 8.98
CA ARG A 325 -9.80 -8.27 8.07
C ARG A 325 -8.69 -8.01 7.06
N VAL A 326 -7.44 -7.94 7.51
CA VAL A 326 -6.26 -7.75 6.63
C VAL A 326 -6.13 -8.93 5.67
N PHE A 327 -6.19 -10.14 6.18
CA PHE A 327 -6.11 -11.37 5.39
C PHE A 327 -7.26 -11.46 4.37
N GLY A 328 -8.50 -11.23 4.79
CA GLY A 328 -9.68 -11.30 3.92
C GLY A 328 -9.66 -10.28 2.78
N ILE A 329 -9.31 -9.01 3.08
CA ILE A 329 -9.19 -7.97 2.04
C ILE A 329 -8.04 -8.29 1.08
N ARG A 330 -6.91 -8.78 1.60
CA ARG A 330 -5.75 -9.19 0.80
C ARG A 330 -6.07 -10.38 -0.09
N LEU A 331 -6.77 -11.38 0.44
CA LEU A 331 -7.22 -12.56 -0.31
C LEU A 331 -8.17 -12.16 -1.45
N LEU A 332 -9.15 -11.29 -1.16
CA LEU A 332 -10.06 -10.78 -2.16
C LEU A 332 -9.33 -9.98 -3.25
N ALA A 333 -8.38 -9.13 -2.85
CA ALA A 333 -7.54 -8.40 -3.82
C ALA A 333 -6.72 -9.37 -4.69
N ALA A 334 -6.15 -10.41 -4.10
CA ALA A 334 -5.43 -11.45 -4.84
C ALA A 334 -6.34 -12.19 -5.83
N LEU A 335 -7.59 -12.50 -5.44
CA LEU A 335 -8.57 -13.11 -6.32
C LEU A 335 -8.89 -12.19 -7.51
N VAL A 336 -9.16 -10.91 -7.27
CA VAL A 336 -9.43 -9.93 -8.33
C VAL A 336 -8.22 -9.83 -9.29
N VAL A 337 -7.02 -9.73 -8.72
CA VAL A 337 -5.76 -9.69 -9.50
C VAL A 337 -5.57 -10.98 -10.29
N GLY A 338 -5.85 -12.14 -9.69
CA GLY A 338 -5.77 -13.44 -10.37
C GLY A 338 -6.72 -13.54 -11.56
N VAL A 339 -7.97 -13.12 -11.39
CA VAL A 339 -8.97 -13.13 -12.47
C VAL A 339 -8.60 -12.15 -13.59
N VAL A 340 -8.32 -10.89 -13.23
CA VAL A 340 -7.99 -9.85 -14.22
C VAL A 340 -6.66 -10.16 -14.90
N GLY A 341 -5.63 -10.49 -14.11
CA GLY A 341 -4.31 -10.82 -14.63
C GLY A 341 -4.31 -12.10 -15.47
N GLY A 342 -5.07 -13.12 -15.02
CA GLY A 342 -5.28 -14.35 -15.77
C GLY A 342 -5.96 -14.10 -17.12
N ALA A 343 -7.03 -13.30 -17.14
CA ALA A 343 -7.73 -12.96 -18.39
C ALA A 343 -6.81 -12.24 -19.40
N ILE A 344 -5.94 -11.34 -18.89
CA ILE A 344 -4.98 -10.61 -19.74
C ILE A 344 -3.87 -11.54 -20.25
N SER A 345 -3.32 -12.41 -19.40
CA SER A 345 -2.21 -13.29 -19.77
C SER A 345 -2.64 -14.52 -20.55
N ALA A 346 -3.92 -14.99 -20.41
CA ALA A 346 -4.41 -16.22 -21.00
C ALA A 346 -4.15 -16.37 -22.51
N PRO A 347 -4.44 -15.41 -23.38
CA PRO A 347 -4.22 -15.58 -24.82
C PRO A 347 -2.73 -15.82 -25.15
N PHE A 348 -1.83 -15.13 -24.46
CA PHE A 348 -0.38 -15.28 -24.63
C PHE A 348 0.12 -16.62 -24.09
N SER A 349 -0.34 -16.97 -22.86
CA SER A 349 0.10 -18.19 -22.19
C SER A 349 -0.43 -19.46 -22.86
N LEU A 350 -1.68 -19.45 -23.35
CA LEU A 350 -2.25 -20.58 -24.08
C LEU A 350 -1.48 -20.85 -25.38
N VAL A 351 -1.27 -19.83 -26.20
CA VAL A 351 -0.49 -20.00 -27.44
C VAL A 351 0.95 -20.37 -27.12
N GLY A 352 1.56 -19.73 -26.12
CA GLY A 352 2.91 -20.07 -25.67
C GLY A 352 3.05 -21.51 -25.21
N GLN A 353 2.11 -22.02 -24.40
CA GLN A 353 2.10 -23.43 -23.93
C GLN A 353 1.85 -24.43 -25.04
N ILE A 354 0.98 -24.12 -26.02
CA ILE A 354 0.80 -24.97 -27.21
C ILE A 354 2.13 -25.06 -27.97
N LEU A 355 2.80 -23.94 -28.23
CA LEU A 355 4.10 -23.93 -28.92
C LEU A 355 5.16 -24.72 -28.16
N VAL A 356 5.19 -24.64 -26.83
CA VAL A 356 6.10 -25.43 -25.98
C VAL A 356 5.73 -26.91 -26.01
N GLY A 357 4.44 -27.27 -25.96
CA GLY A 357 3.96 -28.66 -25.92
C GLY A 357 4.19 -29.43 -27.24
N VAL A 358 4.03 -28.74 -28.39
CA VAL A 358 4.28 -29.34 -29.74
C VAL A 358 5.68 -29.09 -30.24
N ALA A 359 6.56 -28.50 -29.40
CA ALA A 359 7.85 -28.04 -29.84
C ALA A 359 8.76 -29.20 -30.32
N GLY A 360 8.96 -29.32 -31.61
CA GLY A 360 9.98 -30.16 -32.26
C GLY A 360 11.37 -29.51 -32.35
N SER A 361 11.50 -28.22 -31.96
CA SER A 361 12.75 -27.47 -32.05
C SER A 361 12.96 -26.51 -30.87
N THR A 362 14.22 -26.22 -30.55
CA THR A 362 14.58 -25.22 -29.54
C THR A 362 13.97 -23.85 -29.84
N THR A 363 13.85 -23.49 -31.13
CA THR A 363 13.23 -22.21 -31.54
C THR A 363 11.77 -22.12 -31.09
N MET A 364 10.97 -23.18 -31.24
CA MET A 364 9.57 -23.20 -30.77
C MET A 364 9.47 -23.05 -29.26
N LEU A 365 10.38 -23.68 -28.51
CA LEU A 365 10.49 -23.48 -27.04
C LEU A 365 10.77 -22.02 -26.67
N LEU A 366 11.76 -21.41 -27.34
CA LEU A 366 12.13 -20.02 -27.09
C LEU A 366 10.98 -19.07 -27.40
N VAL A 367 10.31 -19.26 -28.52
CA VAL A 367 9.16 -18.44 -28.92
C VAL A 367 7.99 -18.63 -27.93
N GLY A 368 7.66 -19.85 -27.59
CA GLY A 368 6.53 -20.15 -26.69
C GLY A 368 6.74 -19.61 -25.27
N THR A 369 7.95 -19.78 -24.71
CA THR A 369 8.31 -19.23 -23.37
C THR A 369 8.34 -17.71 -23.39
N THR A 370 8.89 -17.10 -24.43
CA THR A 370 8.93 -15.63 -24.59
C THR A 370 7.51 -15.07 -24.68
N LEU A 371 6.64 -15.69 -25.47
CA LEU A 371 5.25 -15.25 -25.62
C LEU A 371 4.48 -15.32 -24.30
N SER A 372 4.62 -16.42 -23.55
CA SER A 372 4.03 -16.54 -22.21
C SER A 372 4.56 -15.48 -21.25
N SER A 373 5.85 -15.17 -21.32
CA SER A 373 6.50 -14.13 -20.53
C SER A 373 5.97 -12.73 -20.83
N ILE A 374 5.72 -12.42 -22.11
CA ILE A 374 5.10 -11.15 -22.51
C ILE A 374 3.69 -11.02 -21.91
N GLY A 375 2.88 -12.07 -21.97
CA GLY A 375 1.56 -12.08 -21.34
C GLY A 375 1.60 -11.83 -19.85
N GLY A 376 2.54 -12.48 -19.15
CA GLY A 376 2.82 -12.26 -17.74
C GLY A 376 3.24 -10.82 -17.43
N ALA A 377 4.13 -10.25 -18.22
CA ALA A 377 4.58 -8.86 -18.08
C ALA A 377 3.43 -7.86 -18.24
N VAL A 378 2.61 -7.98 -19.27
CA VAL A 378 1.45 -7.10 -19.49
C VAL A 378 0.47 -7.20 -18.33
N SER A 379 0.16 -8.42 -17.89
CA SER A 379 -0.67 -8.69 -16.71
C SER A 379 -0.12 -7.98 -15.47
N GLN A 380 1.16 -8.13 -15.18
CA GLN A 380 1.81 -7.57 -14.01
C GLN A 380 1.88 -6.02 -14.04
N ILE A 381 2.10 -5.41 -15.20
CA ILE A 381 2.10 -3.95 -15.36
C ILE A 381 0.75 -3.35 -14.94
N ILE A 382 -0.35 -4.04 -15.20
CA ILE A 382 -1.70 -3.58 -14.86
C ILE A 382 -2.04 -3.90 -13.39
N THR A 383 -1.68 -5.10 -12.92
CA THR A 383 -2.14 -5.60 -11.61
C THR A 383 -1.25 -5.22 -10.43
N ALA A 384 0.06 -5.02 -10.64
CA ALA A 384 0.97 -4.67 -9.55
C ALA A 384 0.67 -3.30 -8.91
N PRO A 385 0.34 -2.23 -9.66
CA PRO A 385 -0.09 -0.97 -9.05
C PRO A 385 -1.35 -1.14 -8.19
N PHE A 386 -2.36 -1.85 -8.68
CA PHE A 386 -3.57 -2.11 -7.90
C PHE A 386 -3.24 -2.81 -6.58
N THR A 387 -2.41 -3.84 -6.62
CA THR A 387 -1.96 -4.58 -5.43
C THR A 387 -1.25 -3.66 -4.43
N ALA A 388 -0.31 -2.84 -4.90
CA ALA A 388 0.40 -1.88 -4.03
C ALA A 388 -0.56 -0.85 -3.43
N GLY A 389 -1.52 -0.34 -4.22
CA GLY A 389 -2.57 0.55 -3.76
C GLY A 389 -3.39 -0.04 -2.62
N VAL A 390 -3.87 -1.29 -2.78
CA VAL A 390 -4.63 -2.00 -1.74
C VAL A 390 -3.80 -2.15 -0.46
N VAL A 391 -2.52 -2.53 -0.55
CA VAL A 391 -1.66 -2.73 0.63
C VAL A 391 -1.46 -1.42 1.40
N VAL A 392 -1.14 -0.32 0.71
CA VAL A 392 -0.92 0.99 1.36
C VAL A 392 -2.22 1.54 1.96
N LEU A 393 -3.34 1.40 1.27
CA LEU A 393 -4.63 1.87 1.78
C LEU A 393 -5.13 1.01 2.95
N LEU A 394 -4.86 -0.29 2.92
CA LEU A 394 -5.16 -1.19 4.04
C LEU A 394 -4.29 -0.86 5.26
N TYR A 395 -3.00 -0.53 5.08
CA TYR A 395 -2.14 0.00 6.12
C TYR A 395 -2.70 1.32 6.69
N THR A 396 -3.12 2.24 5.84
CA THR A 396 -3.74 3.51 6.25
C THR A 396 -5.02 3.27 7.07
N ASP A 397 -5.90 2.35 6.63
CA ASP A 397 -7.10 1.94 7.39
C ASP A 397 -6.74 1.38 8.77
N ARG A 398 -5.69 0.54 8.85
CA ARG A 398 -5.24 -0.02 10.12
C ARG A 398 -4.70 1.04 11.07
N ARG A 399 -3.96 2.03 10.58
CA ARG A 399 -3.48 3.16 11.39
C ARG A 399 -4.62 4.05 11.86
N MET A 400 -5.59 4.37 10.99
CA MET A 400 -6.78 5.14 11.38
C MET A 400 -7.53 4.47 12.54
N ARG A 401 -7.68 3.12 12.47
CA ARG A 401 -8.39 2.37 13.51
C ARG A 401 -7.61 2.14 14.80
N ALA A 402 -6.29 2.07 14.73
CA ALA A 402 -5.44 1.75 15.87
C ALA A 402 -4.85 3.00 16.55
N GLU A 403 -4.63 4.07 15.81
CA GLU A 403 -3.83 5.23 16.24
C GLU A 403 -4.58 6.57 16.02
N ALA A 404 -5.86 6.55 15.62
CA ALA A 404 -6.63 7.75 15.26
C ALA A 404 -5.89 8.62 14.21
N PHE A 405 -5.23 7.97 13.25
CA PHE A 405 -4.40 8.63 12.23
C PHE A 405 -5.21 9.54 11.30
N ASP A 406 -6.53 9.37 11.23
CA ASP A 406 -7.47 10.25 10.56
C ASP A 406 -7.40 11.69 11.05
N LEU A 407 -7.19 11.92 12.35
CA LEU A 407 -7.01 13.25 12.94
C LEU A 407 -5.71 13.92 12.45
N VAL A 408 -4.62 13.15 12.36
CA VAL A 408 -3.33 13.64 11.84
C VAL A 408 -3.46 14.02 10.36
N LEU A 409 -4.17 13.20 9.59
CA LEU A 409 -4.42 13.47 8.17
C LEU A 409 -5.33 14.71 7.96
N GLN A 410 -6.34 14.90 8.81
CA GLN A 410 -7.22 16.07 8.75
C GLN A 410 -6.47 17.36 9.06
N THR A 411 -5.65 17.40 10.11
CA THR A 411 -4.79 18.55 10.42
C THR A 411 -3.80 18.86 9.31
N GLY A 412 -3.21 17.85 8.69
CA GLY A 412 -2.32 18.04 7.54
C GLY A 412 -3.04 18.57 6.29
N ALA A 413 -4.29 18.16 6.07
CA ALA A 413 -5.09 18.60 4.93
C ALA A 413 -5.51 20.09 5.02
N THR A 414 -5.64 20.65 6.22
CA THR A 414 -6.01 22.06 6.45
C THR A 414 -4.85 23.03 6.31
N GLY A 415 -3.61 22.54 6.22
CA GLY A 415 -2.37 23.36 6.26
C GLY A 415 -2.02 24.18 5.00
N GLY A 416 -2.83 24.15 3.92
CA GLY A 416 -2.62 24.96 2.71
C GLY A 416 -1.44 24.51 1.82
N PRO A 417 -1.14 25.24 0.71
CA PRO A 417 -0.14 24.85 -0.30
C PRO A 417 1.31 24.72 0.22
N ALA A 418 1.67 25.47 1.25
CA ALA A 418 2.99 25.38 1.89
C ALA A 418 3.19 24.04 2.65
N ALA A 419 2.11 23.37 3.01
CA ALA A 419 2.13 22.08 3.69
C ALA A 419 2.47 20.90 2.75
N VAL A 420 2.45 21.08 1.42
CA VAL A 420 2.72 20.01 0.45
C VAL A 420 4.13 19.43 0.62
N ALA A 421 5.11 20.24 0.96
CA ALA A 421 6.47 19.78 1.28
C ALA A 421 6.54 18.99 2.61
N SER A 422 5.59 19.24 3.53
CA SER A 422 5.54 18.62 4.86
C SER A 422 4.66 17.36 4.90
N THR A 423 3.88 17.05 3.85
CA THR A 423 2.97 15.87 3.83
C THR A 423 3.70 14.55 4.02
N ASP A 424 4.95 14.45 3.62
CA ASP A 424 5.77 13.25 3.86
C ASP A 424 6.06 13.01 5.34
N ASN A 425 6.11 14.08 6.15
CA ASN A 425 6.38 14.00 7.58
C ASN A 425 5.15 13.57 8.38
N LEU A 426 3.94 13.70 7.81
CA LEU A 426 2.70 13.23 8.44
C LEU A 426 2.66 11.71 8.62
N TRP A 427 3.44 10.98 7.82
CA TRP A 427 3.56 9.53 7.95
C TRP A 427 4.43 9.10 9.14
N LEU A 428 5.27 9.98 9.67
CA LEU A 428 6.22 9.67 10.73
C LEU A 428 5.50 9.52 12.06
N THR A 429 5.90 8.54 12.85
CA THR A 429 5.37 8.29 14.20
C THR A 429 6.14 9.03 15.28
N ARG A 430 7.37 9.48 14.96
CA ARG A 430 8.22 10.31 15.83
C ARG A 430 8.59 11.57 15.08
N PRO A 431 8.38 12.77 15.64
CA PRO A 431 8.96 13.99 15.07
C PRO A 431 10.49 13.86 15.13
N TYR A 432 11.16 14.15 13.99
CA TYR A 432 12.61 14.30 13.93
C TYR A 432 12.98 15.69 14.37
#